data_ec5ef9a96b1e6117208c4d21c3917eee
#
_entry.id   ec5ef9a96b1e6117208c4d21c3917eee
#
_cell.length_a   1.000
_cell.length_b   1.000
_cell.length_c   1.000
_cell.angle_alpha   90.00
_cell.angle_beta   90.00
_cell.angle_gamma   90.00
#
_symmetry.space_group_name_H-M   'P 1'
#
loop_
_entity.id
_entity.type
_entity.pdbx_description
1 polymer ?
#
loop_
_entity_poly.entity_id
_entity_poly.type
_entity_poly.pdbx_seq_one_letter_code
_entity_poly.pdbx_strand_id
1 'polypeptide(L)'
;MQTGNFKTRRSGLVLSSVEGFRNVKGSFRDGCKEVQFLRIVGMDGTALMETAAMDRSLTEQMGRGQGFYNRKNSLPKLAALEDVEFYSGAYRNWADSGKHSVSLKTPVQNQQLPHVISGACAEILGLLGQGKQGMNQSIEKNFIAKVLFWLDEIFSPALQAWKPDYVMKAVFANISKPQEYLFCYLLTLLGADVLLLQAKQDIPAELEGL
;
A
#
# COMPACT_ATOMS: atom_id res chain seq x y z
N MET A 1 -11.23 22.01 -14.76
CA MET A 1 -11.67 20.84 -13.97
C MET A 1 -11.08 20.98 -12.60
N GLN A 2 -11.91 21.11 -11.56
CA GLN A 2 -11.43 21.13 -10.18
C GLN A 2 -10.86 19.74 -9.89
N THR A 3 -9.55 19.66 -9.63
CA THR A 3 -8.91 18.48 -9.05
C THR A 3 -9.38 18.35 -7.61
N GLY A 4 -10.53 17.69 -7.42
CA GLY A 4 -10.98 17.35 -6.08
C GLY A 4 -9.89 16.55 -5.39
N ASN A 5 -9.48 17.00 -4.20
CA ASN A 5 -8.46 16.32 -3.40
C ASN A 5 -8.96 14.92 -3.06
N PHE A 6 -8.37 13.89 -3.67
CA PHE A 6 -8.60 12.50 -3.26
C PHE A 6 -8.11 12.33 -1.82
N LYS A 7 -8.98 11.79 -0.98
CA LYS A 7 -8.69 11.48 0.43
C LYS A 7 -9.14 10.06 0.74
N THR A 8 -8.53 9.46 1.73
CA THR A 8 -8.97 8.19 2.29
C THR A 8 -9.37 8.35 3.76
N ARG A 9 -10.28 7.48 4.20
CA ARG A 9 -10.71 7.38 5.60
C ARG A 9 -10.76 5.91 5.98
N ARG A 10 -10.17 5.55 7.11
CA ARG A 10 -10.35 4.21 7.66
C ARG A 10 -11.83 4.00 8.01
N SER A 11 -12.37 2.88 7.57
CA SER A 11 -13.71 2.46 7.98
C SER A 11 -13.73 2.14 9.47
N GLY A 12 -14.80 2.56 10.16
CA GLY A 12 -15.04 2.14 11.55
C GLY A 12 -15.60 0.73 11.67
N LEU A 13 -15.73 -0.02 10.57
CA LEU A 13 -16.23 -1.38 10.57
C LEU A 13 -15.19 -2.32 11.18
N VAL A 14 -15.57 -3.02 12.24
CA VAL A 14 -14.76 -4.07 12.86
C VAL A 14 -15.05 -5.38 12.11
N LEU A 15 -14.04 -5.93 11.46
CA LEU A 15 -14.12 -7.23 10.78
C LEU A 15 -13.40 -8.27 11.63
N SER A 16 -14.08 -9.35 11.95
CA SER A 16 -13.56 -10.43 12.79
C SER A 16 -13.04 -11.64 12.01
N SER A 17 -13.12 -11.60 10.67
CA SER A 17 -12.75 -12.74 9.83
C SER A 17 -12.17 -12.34 8.48
N VAL A 18 -11.44 -13.27 7.88
CA VAL A 18 -10.95 -13.16 6.49
C VAL A 18 -12.11 -13.00 5.50
N GLU A 19 -13.23 -13.65 5.75
CA GLU A 19 -14.42 -13.55 4.91
C GLU A 19 -15.01 -12.13 4.92
N GLY A 20 -15.01 -11.47 6.06
CA GLY A 20 -15.42 -10.08 6.16
C GLY A 20 -14.60 -9.18 5.24
N PHE A 21 -13.28 -9.34 5.22
CA PHE A 21 -12.39 -8.59 4.31
C PHE A 21 -12.69 -8.88 2.83
N ARG A 22 -13.00 -10.13 2.46
CA ARG A 22 -13.36 -10.49 1.09
C ARG A 22 -14.56 -9.68 0.58
N ASN A 23 -15.58 -9.53 1.41
CA ASN A 23 -16.89 -8.99 1.04
C ASN A 23 -16.95 -7.46 1.11
N VAL A 24 -16.09 -6.82 1.91
CA VAL A 24 -16.09 -5.37 2.04
C VAL A 24 -15.65 -4.70 0.73
N LYS A 25 -16.40 -3.68 0.33
CA LYS A 25 -16.01 -2.73 -0.72
C LYS A 25 -16.10 -1.34 -0.11
N GLY A 26 -14.98 -0.65 -0.05
CA GLY A 26 -14.95 0.72 0.43
C GLY A 26 -15.83 1.62 -0.44
N SER A 27 -16.62 2.48 0.18
CA SER A 27 -17.41 3.49 -0.54
C SER A 27 -16.51 4.66 -0.97
N PHE A 28 -16.83 5.26 -2.11
CA PHE A 28 -16.22 6.53 -2.53
C PHE A 28 -17.33 7.59 -2.62
N ARG A 29 -17.25 8.61 -1.76
CA ARG A 29 -18.22 9.72 -1.71
C ARG A 29 -17.50 11.03 -1.38
N ASP A 30 -17.89 12.10 -2.04
CA ASP A 30 -17.38 13.46 -1.78
C ASP A 30 -15.85 13.58 -1.79
N GLY A 31 -15.20 12.88 -2.73
CA GLY A 31 -13.74 12.86 -2.85
C GLY A 31 -13.04 12.02 -1.79
N CYS A 32 -13.78 11.34 -0.90
CA CYS A 32 -13.25 10.51 0.17
C CYS A 32 -13.57 9.03 -0.07
N LYS A 33 -12.54 8.17 -0.03
CA LYS A 33 -12.68 6.73 -0.13
C LYS A 33 -12.54 6.09 1.25
N GLU A 34 -13.50 5.24 1.61
CA GLU A 34 -13.37 4.37 2.77
C GLU A 34 -12.46 3.19 2.44
N VAL A 35 -11.55 2.87 3.35
CA VAL A 35 -10.58 1.78 3.22
C VAL A 35 -10.51 0.98 4.51
N GLN A 36 -10.11 -0.29 4.38
CA GLN A 36 -9.84 -1.17 5.50
C GLN A 36 -8.32 -1.31 5.68
N PHE A 37 -7.88 -1.27 6.93
CA PHE A 37 -6.54 -1.66 7.31
C PHE A 37 -6.65 -2.62 8.49
N LEU A 38 -6.57 -3.90 8.19
CA LEU A 38 -6.91 -4.99 9.10
C LEU A 38 -5.71 -5.85 9.41
N ARG A 39 -5.73 -6.46 10.58
CA ARG A 39 -4.71 -7.37 11.06
C ARG A 39 -5.37 -8.59 11.70
N ILE A 40 -4.95 -9.77 11.28
CA ILE A 40 -5.34 -11.05 11.89
C ILE A 40 -4.07 -11.69 12.42
N VAL A 41 -4.07 -12.00 13.72
CA VAL A 41 -2.96 -12.62 14.44
C VAL A 41 -3.35 -14.02 14.86
N GLY A 42 -2.43 -14.98 14.66
CA GLY A 42 -2.68 -16.39 14.91
C GLY A 42 -3.49 -17.03 13.79
N MET A 43 -2.82 -17.87 13.00
CA MET A 43 -3.45 -18.57 11.88
C MET A 43 -3.63 -20.05 12.24
N ASP A 44 -4.83 -20.43 12.61
CA ASP A 44 -5.21 -21.84 12.76
C ASP A 44 -5.61 -22.47 11.41
N GLY A 45 -5.97 -23.75 11.45
CA GLY A 45 -6.37 -24.48 10.24
C GLY A 45 -7.61 -23.89 9.55
N THR A 46 -8.54 -23.32 10.32
CA THR A 46 -9.75 -22.67 9.80
C THR A 46 -9.40 -21.37 9.07
N ALA A 47 -8.60 -20.50 9.69
CA ALA A 47 -8.14 -19.25 9.09
C ALA A 47 -7.32 -19.48 7.81
N LEU A 48 -6.55 -20.58 7.74
CA LEU A 48 -5.82 -20.95 6.52
C LEU A 48 -6.78 -21.36 5.40
N MET A 49 -7.83 -22.14 5.69
CA MET A 49 -8.84 -22.52 4.68
C MET A 49 -9.64 -21.31 4.20
N GLU A 50 -10.05 -20.41 5.09
CA GLU A 50 -10.74 -19.17 4.76
C GLU A 50 -9.87 -18.28 3.88
N THR A 51 -8.57 -18.17 4.19
CA THR A 51 -7.60 -17.43 3.38
C THR A 51 -7.49 -18.00 1.97
N ALA A 52 -7.40 -19.32 1.81
CA ALA A 52 -7.34 -19.95 0.51
C ALA A 52 -8.64 -19.77 -0.30
N ALA A 53 -9.79 -19.80 0.37
CA ALA A 53 -11.08 -19.51 -0.26
C ALA A 53 -11.20 -18.05 -0.70
N MET A 54 -10.74 -17.11 0.12
CA MET A 54 -10.66 -15.70 -0.20
C MET A 54 -9.75 -15.46 -1.42
N ASP A 55 -8.55 -16.03 -1.44
CA ASP A 55 -7.60 -15.89 -2.54
C ASP A 55 -8.21 -16.31 -3.88
N ARG A 56 -8.85 -17.48 -3.92
CA ARG A 56 -9.55 -17.97 -5.13
C ARG A 56 -10.65 -17.01 -5.56
N SER A 57 -11.54 -16.63 -4.63
CA SER A 57 -12.68 -15.77 -4.92
C SER A 57 -12.24 -14.39 -5.41
N LEU A 58 -11.26 -13.75 -4.76
CA LEU A 58 -10.78 -12.43 -5.16
C LEU A 58 -10.02 -12.48 -6.49
N THR A 59 -9.22 -13.53 -6.73
CA THR A 59 -8.52 -13.72 -8.00
C THR A 59 -9.53 -13.86 -9.16
N GLU A 60 -10.59 -14.65 -8.99
CA GLU A 60 -11.65 -14.79 -9.99
C GLU A 60 -12.40 -13.46 -10.25
N GLN A 61 -12.79 -12.75 -9.18
CA GLN A 61 -13.49 -11.47 -9.31
C GLN A 61 -12.65 -10.44 -10.06
N MET A 62 -11.36 -10.31 -9.70
CA MET A 62 -10.46 -9.34 -10.31
C MET A 62 -10.07 -9.74 -11.74
N GLY A 63 -9.97 -11.04 -12.03
CA GLY A 63 -9.80 -11.56 -13.40
C GLY A 63 -10.95 -11.18 -14.35
N ARG A 64 -12.13 -10.87 -13.80
CA ARG A 64 -13.29 -10.33 -14.54
C ARG A 64 -13.29 -8.81 -14.67
N GLY A 65 -12.21 -8.13 -14.35
CA GLY A 65 -12.07 -6.67 -14.43
C GLY A 65 -12.77 -5.90 -13.29
N GLN A 66 -13.12 -6.57 -12.18
CA GLN A 66 -13.83 -5.93 -11.06
C GLN A 66 -12.89 -5.22 -10.07
N GLY A 67 -11.62 -5.08 -10.39
CA GLY A 67 -10.63 -4.41 -9.56
C GLY A 67 -9.26 -5.10 -9.62
N PHE A 68 -8.48 -4.95 -8.55
CA PHE A 68 -7.16 -5.53 -8.40
C PHE A 68 -7.04 -6.25 -7.05
N TYR A 69 -6.43 -7.43 -7.06
CA TYR A 69 -6.07 -8.21 -5.88
C TYR A 69 -4.64 -8.70 -5.99
N ASN A 70 -3.89 -8.58 -4.91
CA ASN A 70 -2.56 -9.19 -4.80
C ASN A 70 -2.31 -9.68 -3.38
N ARG A 71 -1.66 -10.84 -3.26
CA ARG A 71 -1.16 -11.37 -1.99
C ARG A 71 0.34 -11.60 -2.09
N LYS A 72 1.07 -11.15 -1.08
CA LYS A 72 2.52 -11.33 -0.96
C LYS A 72 2.90 -11.85 0.43
N ASN A 73 3.76 -12.85 0.44
CA ASN A 73 4.36 -13.36 1.68
C ASN A 73 5.65 -12.61 2.05
N SER A 74 6.21 -11.85 1.12
CA SER A 74 7.37 -10.98 1.33
C SER A 74 7.43 -9.93 0.24
N LEU A 75 8.02 -8.79 0.55
CA LEU A 75 8.27 -7.74 -0.44
C LEU A 75 9.56 -8.04 -1.23
N PRO A 76 9.61 -7.76 -2.54
CA PRO A 76 10.78 -7.98 -3.36
C PRO A 76 11.94 -7.08 -2.93
N LYS A 77 13.17 -7.54 -3.19
CA LYS A 77 14.37 -6.75 -2.90
C LYS A 77 14.70 -5.84 -4.07
N LEU A 78 14.92 -4.56 -3.79
CA LEU A 78 15.50 -3.61 -4.74
C LEU A 78 17.01 -3.90 -4.83
N ALA A 79 17.44 -4.66 -5.85
CA ALA A 79 18.81 -5.15 -5.96
C ALA A 79 19.43 -4.96 -7.36
N ALA A 80 18.64 -4.96 -8.43
CA ALA A 80 19.13 -4.72 -9.78
C ALA A 80 19.66 -3.27 -9.91
N LEU A 81 20.85 -3.11 -10.47
CA LEU A 81 21.51 -1.80 -10.57
C LEU A 81 20.62 -0.77 -11.27
N GLU A 82 20.01 -1.16 -12.37
CA GLU A 82 19.09 -0.31 -13.15
C GLU A 82 17.91 0.21 -12.32
N ASP A 83 17.31 -0.68 -11.48
CA ASP A 83 16.21 -0.31 -10.59
C ASP A 83 16.69 0.65 -9.49
N VAL A 84 17.84 0.34 -8.88
CA VAL A 84 18.45 1.20 -7.86
C VAL A 84 18.72 2.60 -8.39
N GLU A 85 19.29 2.71 -9.61
CA GLU A 85 19.57 3.97 -10.26
C GLU A 85 18.28 4.75 -10.57
N PHE A 86 17.29 4.08 -11.19
CA PHE A 86 16.01 4.70 -11.54
C PHE A 86 15.29 5.24 -10.30
N TYR A 87 15.03 4.40 -9.29
CA TYR A 87 14.24 4.82 -8.11
C TYR A 87 15.00 5.78 -7.20
N SER A 88 16.33 5.71 -7.16
CA SER A 88 17.15 6.74 -6.50
C SER A 88 17.09 8.08 -7.24
N GLY A 89 17.02 8.06 -8.55
CA GLY A 89 16.79 9.24 -9.39
C GLY A 89 15.39 9.82 -9.19
N ALA A 90 14.37 8.95 -9.18
CA ALA A 90 12.97 9.33 -8.91
C ALA A 90 12.82 10.03 -7.56
N TYR A 91 13.48 9.50 -6.50
CA TYR A 91 13.50 10.16 -5.20
C TYR A 91 14.15 11.55 -5.26
N ARG A 92 15.32 11.69 -5.89
CA ARG A 92 16.00 12.99 -6.00
C ARG A 92 15.11 14.02 -6.68
N ASN A 93 14.55 13.66 -7.84
CA ASN A 93 13.65 14.54 -8.58
C ASN A 93 12.43 14.95 -7.74
N TRP A 94 11.86 14.01 -6.99
CA TRP A 94 10.75 14.28 -6.09
C TRP A 94 11.15 15.23 -4.94
N ALA A 95 12.29 15.00 -4.30
CA ALA A 95 12.79 15.86 -3.21
C ALA A 95 13.10 17.28 -3.72
N ASP A 96 13.79 17.40 -4.87
CA ASP A 96 14.22 18.67 -5.45
C ASP A 96 13.03 19.48 -6.01
N SER A 97 11.97 18.81 -6.46
CA SER A 97 10.73 19.46 -6.92
C SER A 97 9.81 19.97 -5.81
N GLY A 98 10.22 19.88 -4.54
CA GLY A 98 9.38 20.24 -3.41
C GLY A 98 8.30 19.18 -3.09
N LYS A 99 8.53 17.93 -3.46
CA LYS A 99 7.66 16.77 -3.19
C LYS A 99 6.28 16.87 -3.85
N HIS A 100 6.22 17.41 -5.07
CA HIS A 100 4.95 17.60 -5.77
C HIS A 100 4.46 16.35 -6.50
N SER A 101 5.36 15.61 -7.15
CA SER A 101 4.97 14.45 -7.97
C SER A 101 6.12 13.44 -8.03
N VAL A 102 5.76 12.16 -8.05
CA VAL A 102 6.72 11.06 -8.17
C VAL A 102 6.74 10.49 -9.58
N SER A 103 7.88 9.89 -9.96
CA SER A 103 8.03 9.15 -11.20
C SER A 103 8.04 7.65 -10.92
N LEU A 104 7.30 6.89 -11.73
CA LEU A 104 7.25 5.43 -11.72
C LEU A 104 7.68 4.91 -13.10
N LYS A 105 8.12 3.65 -13.19
CA LYS A 105 8.32 2.95 -14.48
C LYS A 105 6.99 2.63 -15.14
N THR A 106 5.98 2.29 -14.33
CA THR A 106 4.61 2.04 -14.77
C THR A 106 4.00 3.31 -15.36
N PRO A 107 3.53 3.29 -16.62
CA PRO A 107 2.80 4.40 -17.20
C PRO A 107 1.47 4.59 -16.49
N VAL A 108 1.28 5.76 -15.89
CA VAL A 108 0.08 6.13 -15.13
C VAL A 108 -0.85 6.95 -16.03
N GLN A 109 -2.08 6.49 -16.24
CA GLN A 109 -3.06 7.19 -17.08
C GLN A 109 -3.75 8.34 -16.34
N ASN A 110 -4.03 8.16 -15.05
CA ASN A 110 -4.69 9.19 -14.24
C ASN A 110 -3.66 10.20 -13.72
N GLN A 111 -3.77 11.44 -14.18
CA GLN A 111 -2.85 12.53 -13.81
C GLN A 111 -2.86 12.90 -12.31
N GLN A 112 -3.91 12.53 -11.58
CA GLN A 112 -4.00 12.77 -10.13
C GLN A 112 -3.12 11.79 -9.33
N LEU A 113 -2.94 10.55 -9.81
CA LEU A 113 -2.27 9.50 -9.06
C LEU A 113 -0.82 9.83 -8.65
N PRO A 114 0.04 10.41 -9.50
CA PRO A 114 1.39 10.81 -9.09
C PRO A 114 1.41 11.80 -7.92
N HIS A 115 0.43 12.68 -7.82
CA HIS A 115 0.29 13.61 -6.70
C HIS A 115 -0.22 12.90 -5.44
N VAL A 116 -1.16 11.95 -5.58
CA VAL A 116 -1.64 11.12 -4.46
C VAL A 116 -0.50 10.28 -3.89
N ILE A 117 0.30 9.63 -4.75
CA ILE A 117 1.48 8.86 -4.31
C ILE A 117 2.49 9.77 -3.63
N SER A 118 2.74 10.96 -4.18
CA SER A 118 3.64 11.95 -3.58
C SER A 118 3.22 12.33 -2.16
N GLY A 119 1.95 12.67 -1.96
CA GLY A 119 1.40 12.96 -0.64
C GLY A 119 1.53 11.79 0.34
N ALA A 120 1.21 10.59 -0.13
CA ALA A 120 1.35 9.36 0.65
C ALA A 120 2.82 9.07 1.04
N CYS A 121 3.77 9.28 0.12
CA CYS A 121 5.20 9.16 0.40
C CYS A 121 5.66 10.18 1.47
N ALA A 122 5.18 11.42 1.38
CA ALA A 122 5.51 12.44 2.38
C ALA A 122 4.97 12.09 3.76
N GLU A 123 3.75 11.53 3.83
CA GLU A 123 3.11 11.11 5.09
C GLU A 123 3.87 9.96 5.75
N ILE A 124 4.15 8.87 5.02
CA ILE A 124 4.89 7.74 5.60
C ILE A 124 6.33 8.10 5.97
N LEU A 125 6.94 9.04 5.27
CA LEU A 125 8.26 9.54 5.60
C LEU A 125 8.23 10.33 6.92
N GLY A 126 7.19 11.15 7.13
CA GLY A 126 6.95 11.84 8.39
C GLY A 126 6.79 10.87 9.56
N LEU A 127 6.00 9.80 9.39
CA LEU A 127 5.82 8.75 10.39
C LEU A 127 7.13 8.01 10.70
N LEU A 128 7.92 7.65 9.68
CA LEU A 128 9.22 7.02 9.88
C LEU A 128 10.18 7.90 10.70
N GLY A 129 10.08 9.23 10.53
CA GLY A 129 10.92 10.20 11.24
C GLY A 129 10.55 10.40 12.71
N GLN A 130 9.29 10.22 13.08
CA GLN A 130 8.81 10.40 14.46
C GLN A 130 9.42 9.38 15.43
N GLY A 131 9.75 8.18 14.96
CA GLY A 131 10.31 7.12 15.79
C GLY A 131 11.84 7.12 15.94
N LYS A 132 12.58 8.00 15.25
CA LYS A 132 14.05 7.94 15.22
C LYS A 132 14.68 9.33 15.28
N GLN A 133 15.48 9.57 16.32
CA GLN A 133 16.47 10.65 16.27
C GLN A 133 17.50 10.32 15.17
N GLY A 134 17.63 11.21 14.18
CA GLY A 134 18.69 11.13 13.17
C GLY A 134 18.27 10.51 11.83
N MET A 135 17.04 10.72 11.35
CA MET A 135 16.73 10.45 9.96
C MET A 135 17.58 11.34 9.05
N ASN A 136 18.43 10.72 8.24
CA ASN A 136 19.26 11.43 7.27
C ASN A 136 18.76 11.18 5.84
N GLN A 137 19.17 12.03 4.91
CA GLN A 137 18.77 11.98 3.51
C GLN A 137 19.03 10.62 2.84
N SER A 138 20.06 9.88 3.27
CA SER A 138 20.36 8.55 2.73
C SER A 138 19.32 7.51 3.14
N ILE A 139 18.82 7.58 4.38
CA ILE A 139 17.76 6.70 4.89
C ILE A 139 16.44 7.02 4.16
N GLU A 140 16.10 8.30 4.03
CA GLU A 140 14.92 8.76 3.30
C GLU A 140 14.94 8.28 1.84
N LYS A 141 16.06 8.52 1.15
CA LYS A 141 16.26 8.07 -0.23
C LYS A 141 16.06 6.56 -0.37
N ASN A 142 16.73 5.78 0.48
CA ASN A 142 16.66 4.32 0.40
C ASN A 142 15.26 3.79 0.72
N PHE A 143 14.53 4.44 1.61
CA PHE A 143 13.16 4.05 1.95
C PHE A 143 12.20 4.38 0.81
N ILE A 144 12.17 5.61 0.33
CA ILE A 144 11.24 6.02 -0.75
C ILE A 144 11.57 5.30 -2.05
N ALA A 145 12.85 5.10 -2.39
CA ALA A 145 13.22 4.30 -3.57
C ALA A 145 12.65 2.87 -3.50
N LYS A 146 12.70 2.20 -2.35
CA LYS A 146 12.06 0.88 -2.15
C LYS A 146 10.53 0.95 -2.27
N VAL A 147 9.90 1.97 -1.70
CA VAL A 147 8.44 2.15 -1.78
C VAL A 147 7.99 2.30 -3.22
N LEU A 148 8.66 3.14 -4.01
CA LEU A 148 8.34 3.32 -5.43
C LEU A 148 8.58 2.03 -6.24
N PHE A 149 9.66 1.32 -5.97
CA PHE A 149 9.94 0.01 -6.56
C PHE A 149 8.85 -1.01 -6.22
N TRP A 150 8.40 -1.10 -4.96
CA TRP A 150 7.33 -2.01 -4.56
C TRP A 150 5.99 -1.66 -5.20
N LEU A 151 5.70 -0.37 -5.39
CA LEU A 151 4.51 0.06 -6.12
C LEU A 151 4.56 -0.42 -7.57
N ASP A 152 5.65 -0.20 -8.27
CA ASP A 152 5.79 -0.63 -9.67
C ASP A 152 5.77 -2.16 -9.79
N GLU A 153 6.54 -2.87 -8.96
CA GLU A 153 6.72 -4.30 -9.07
C GLU A 153 5.46 -5.10 -8.70
N ILE A 154 4.69 -4.61 -7.73
CA ILE A 154 3.55 -5.36 -7.18
C ILE A 154 2.22 -4.81 -7.71
N PHE A 155 2.10 -3.51 -7.91
CA PHE A 155 0.83 -2.83 -8.17
C PHE A 155 0.71 -2.23 -9.57
N SER A 156 1.66 -2.50 -10.48
CA SER A 156 1.64 -1.96 -11.85
C SER A 156 0.27 -2.03 -12.53
N PRO A 157 -0.45 -3.17 -12.55
CA PRO A 157 -1.78 -3.21 -13.18
C PRO A 157 -2.82 -2.32 -12.46
N ALA A 158 -2.72 -2.22 -11.13
CA ALA A 158 -3.62 -1.36 -10.36
C ALA A 158 -3.33 0.11 -10.60
N LEU A 159 -2.06 0.52 -10.71
CA LEU A 159 -1.66 1.90 -10.97
C LEU A 159 -2.08 2.36 -12.37
N GLN A 160 -2.02 1.48 -13.37
CA GLN A 160 -2.50 1.77 -14.73
C GLN A 160 -4.01 1.99 -14.77
N ALA A 161 -4.78 1.17 -14.05
CA ALA A 161 -6.24 1.23 -14.00
C ALA A 161 -6.78 2.17 -12.91
N TRP A 162 -5.91 2.81 -12.15
CA TRP A 162 -6.28 3.56 -10.96
C TRP A 162 -7.27 4.71 -11.25
N LYS A 163 -8.28 4.77 -10.45
CA LYS A 163 -9.24 5.88 -10.32
C LYS A 163 -9.75 5.92 -8.87
N PRO A 164 -10.32 7.02 -8.40
CA PRO A 164 -10.71 7.18 -7.00
C PRO A 164 -11.63 6.08 -6.43
N ASP A 165 -12.50 5.53 -7.25
CA ASP A 165 -13.43 4.45 -6.87
C ASP A 165 -12.93 3.03 -7.19
N TYR A 166 -11.69 2.89 -7.74
CA TYR A 166 -11.15 1.60 -8.14
C TYR A 166 -10.97 0.67 -6.94
N VAL A 167 -11.48 -0.54 -7.04
CA VAL A 167 -11.36 -1.54 -5.98
C VAL A 167 -9.96 -2.15 -6.01
N MET A 168 -9.21 -1.94 -4.94
CA MET A 168 -7.89 -2.55 -4.75
C MET A 168 -7.87 -3.28 -3.42
N LYS A 169 -7.39 -4.52 -3.41
CA LYS A 169 -7.19 -5.30 -2.20
C LYS A 169 -5.79 -5.88 -2.18
N ALA A 170 -5.12 -5.75 -1.05
CA ALA A 170 -3.77 -6.27 -0.82
C ALA A 170 -3.71 -7.10 0.45
N VAL A 171 -3.05 -8.23 0.39
CA VAL A 171 -2.83 -9.10 1.55
C VAL A 171 -1.33 -9.34 1.70
N PHE A 172 -0.83 -9.10 2.91
CA PHE A 172 0.57 -9.33 3.24
C PHE A 172 0.69 -10.27 4.43
N ALA A 173 1.64 -11.20 4.37
CA ALA A 173 1.87 -12.13 5.46
C ALA A 173 3.17 -11.80 6.20
N ASN A 174 3.11 -11.93 7.55
CA ASN A 174 4.28 -11.85 8.44
C ASN A 174 5.10 -10.56 8.28
N ILE A 175 4.43 -9.43 8.18
CA ILE A 175 5.07 -8.12 8.20
C ILE A 175 5.76 -7.92 9.55
N SER A 176 7.06 -7.60 9.52
CA SER A 176 7.87 -7.48 10.74
C SER A 176 8.76 -6.22 10.77
N LYS A 177 8.89 -5.51 9.65
CA LYS A 177 9.75 -4.32 9.56
C LYS A 177 8.93 -3.05 9.44
N PRO A 178 9.35 -1.95 10.10
CA PRO A 178 8.65 -0.67 10.02
C PRO A 178 8.43 -0.20 8.58
N GLN A 179 9.42 -0.33 7.70
CA GLN A 179 9.32 0.07 6.30
C GLN A 179 8.25 -0.72 5.52
N GLU A 180 8.12 -2.02 5.80
CA GLU A 180 7.10 -2.89 5.18
C GLU A 180 5.69 -2.51 5.67
N TYR A 181 5.55 -2.25 6.97
CA TYR A 181 4.29 -1.79 7.57
C TYR A 181 3.85 -0.44 7.01
N LEU A 182 4.77 0.53 6.94
CA LEU A 182 4.50 1.85 6.35
C LEU A 182 4.15 1.77 4.86
N PHE A 183 4.72 0.82 4.12
CA PHE A 183 4.28 0.55 2.76
C PHE A 183 2.82 0.03 2.71
N CYS A 184 2.46 -0.89 3.60
CA CYS A 184 1.07 -1.35 3.71
C CYS A 184 0.12 -0.20 4.06
N TYR A 185 0.52 0.70 4.94
CA TYR A 185 -0.23 1.90 5.26
C TYR A 185 -0.34 2.85 4.06
N LEU A 186 0.74 3.10 3.33
CA LEU A 186 0.72 3.90 2.09
C LEU A 186 -0.34 3.38 1.11
N LEU A 187 -0.49 2.07 0.95
CA LEU A 187 -1.51 1.51 0.04
C LEU A 187 -2.93 1.93 0.43
N THR A 188 -3.21 2.10 1.73
CA THR A 188 -4.52 2.62 2.17
C THR A 188 -4.70 4.09 1.77
N LEU A 189 -3.64 4.88 1.76
CA LEU A 189 -3.68 6.27 1.28
C LEU A 189 -3.91 6.35 -0.23
N LEU A 190 -3.58 5.29 -0.98
CA LEU A 190 -3.92 5.15 -2.40
C LEU A 190 -5.32 4.56 -2.64
N GLY A 191 -6.05 4.26 -1.58
CA GLY A 191 -7.42 3.72 -1.64
C GLY A 191 -7.52 2.20 -1.69
N ALA A 192 -6.48 1.46 -1.30
CA ALA A 192 -6.53 0.01 -1.18
C ALA A 192 -7.04 -0.44 0.19
N ASP A 193 -7.83 -1.51 0.20
CA ASP A 193 -8.06 -2.30 1.41
C ASP A 193 -6.84 -3.19 1.67
N VAL A 194 -6.31 -3.19 2.89
CA VAL A 194 -5.12 -3.96 3.26
C VAL A 194 -5.43 -4.91 4.42
N LEU A 195 -5.01 -6.15 4.28
CA LEU A 195 -5.07 -7.17 5.31
C LEU A 195 -3.67 -7.71 5.62
N LEU A 196 -3.27 -7.64 6.89
CA LEU A 196 -2.06 -8.26 7.41
C LEU A 196 -2.40 -9.59 8.07
N LEU A 197 -1.79 -10.67 7.58
CA LEU A 197 -1.90 -12.01 8.14
C LEU A 197 -0.63 -12.32 8.93
N GLN A 198 -0.71 -12.35 10.24
CA GLN A 198 0.40 -12.58 11.14
C GLN A 198 0.29 -13.97 11.77
N ALA A 199 1.06 -14.94 11.23
CA ALA A 199 0.85 -16.36 11.55
C ALA A 199 1.22 -16.75 12.99
N LYS A 200 2.32 -16.18 13.52
CA LYS A 200 2.87 -16.63 14.82
C LYS A 200 2.92 -15.54 15.87
N GLN A 201 3.17 -14.31 15.48
CA GLN A 201 3.31 -13.18 16.40
C GLN A 201 2.77 -11.93 15.74
N ASP A 202 2.34 -11.00 16.55
CA ASP A 202 1.86 -9.70 16.07
C ASP A 202 2.99 -8.85 15.47
N ILE A 203 2.62 -7.72 14.88
CA ILE A 203 3.59 -6.71 14.46
C ILE A 203 4.40 -6.24 15.68
N PRO A 204 5.66 -5.82 15.50
CA PRO A 204 6.45 -5.25 16.58
C PRO A 204 5.74 -4.07 17.25
N ALA A 205 5.84 -3.98 18.59
CA ALA A 205 5.16 -2.96 19.38
C ALA A 205 5.54 -1.52 18.96
N GLU A 206 6.74 -1.33 18.42
CA GLU A 206 7.18 -0.04 17.89
C GLU A 206 6.33 0.45 16.70
N LEU A 207 5.54 -0.42 16.10
CA LEU A 207 4.64 -0.10 14.98
C LEU A 207 3.20 0.18 15.42
N GLU A 208 2.86 -0.11 16.68
CA GLU A 208 1.48 0.06 17.17
C GLU A 208 1.04 1.52 17.30
N GLY A 209 2.00 2.46 17.33
CA GLY A 209 1.75 3.89 17.40
C GLY A 209 1.79 4.63 16.06
N LEU A 210 1.99 3.91 14.94
CA LEU A 210 2.07 4.47 13.59
C LEU A 210 0.73 4.54 12.86
#